data_06f1eba9534c79174e011dafac2d73a7
#
_entry.id   06f1eba9534c79174e011dafac2d73a7
#
_cell.length_a   1.000
_cell.length_b   1.000
_cell.length_c   1.000
_cell.angle_alpha   90.00
_cell.angle_beta   90.00
_cell.angle_gamma   90.00
#
_symmetry.space_group_name_H-M   'P 1'
#
loop_
_entity.id
_entity.type
_entity.pdbx_description
1 polymer ?
#
loop_
_entity_poly.entity_id
_entity_poly.type
_entity_poly.pdbx_seq_one_letter_code
_entity_poly.pdbx_strand_id
1 'polypeptide(L)'
;MADVLVLVAHPDIARSRVNRALAAQARLLPSEAVEVRDLYALYPDYVIDIEAEQAALALARTVVWLHPVQWYSMPALMKLWVDEVLAFRWAYGPGGRALAGKCLWLVVSTGGTETSYQEVGSNRHPFASFLPAYSQTAELVGMRFLDPQVFYGAHKAEAHEVRDHAHAFAQRLLALAAEARADAVAAQPEVAADERRVTTDD
;
A
#
# COMPACT_ATOMS: atom_id res chain seq x y z
N MET A 1 14.63 5.92 -6.03
CA MET A 1 13.98 4.92 -5.16
C MET A 1 12.59 5.48 -4.86
N ALA A 2 11.54 4.69 -5.04
CA ALA A 2 10.18 5.18 -4.86
C ALA A 2 9.83 5.30 -3.36
N ASP A 3 9.12 6.37 -3.00
CA ASP A 3 8.65 6.60 -1.62
C ASP A 3 7.43 5.74 -1.29
N VAL A 4 6.64 5.41 -2.31
CA VAL A 4 5.42 4.60 -2.20
C VAL A 4 5.52 3.36 -3.09
N LEU A 5 5.27 2.19 -2.52
CA LEU A 5 5.17 0.91 -3.22
C LEU A 5 3.72 0.48 -3.31
N VAL A 6 3.19 0.34 -4.53
CA VAL A 6 1.82 -0.15 -4.78
C VAL A 6 1.87 -1.61 -5.23
N LEU A 7 1.39 -2.50 -4.40
CA LEU A 7 1.20 -3.92 -4.72
C LEU A 7 -0.19 -4.13 -5.28
N VAL A 8 -0.28 -4.41 -6.57
CA VAL A 8 -1.55 -4.70 -7.25
C VAL A 8 -1.77 -6.21 -7.23
N ALA A 9 -2.87 -6.65 -6.66
CA ALA A 9 -3.21 -8.07 -6.60
C ALA A 9 -4.62 -8.33 -7.15
N HIS A 10 -4.75 -8.48 -8.46
CA HIS A 10 -6.03 -8.79 -9.10
C HIS A 10 -5.87 -9.99 -10.04
N PRO A 11 -6.60 -11.11 -9.84
CA PRO A 11 -6.45 -12.33 -10.62
C PRO A 11 -6.68 -12.15 -12.14
N ASP A 12 -7.51 -11.20 -12.53
CA ASP A 12 -7.78 -10.84 -13.92
C ASP A 12 -7.96 -9.31 -14.03
N ILE A 13 -6.86 -8.59 -13.96
CA ILE A 13 -6.84 -7.11 -13.97
C ILE A 13 -7.47 -6.55 -15.25
N ALA A 14 -7.37 -7.25 -16.37
CA ALA A 14 -7.91 -6.82 -17.66
C ALA A 14 -9.44 -6.67 -17.61
N ARG A 15 -10.13 -7.49 -16.84
CA ARG A 15 -11.59 -7.43 -16.64
C ARG A 15 -12.01 -6.52 -15.49
N SER A 16 -11.07 -6.01 -14.68
CA SER A 16 -11.39 -5.09 -13.59
C SER A 16 -11.65 -3.67 -14.13
N ARG A 17 -12.77 -3.10 -13.76
CA ARG A 17 -13.05 -1.67 -14.08
C ARG A 17 -12.31 -0.74 -13.12
N VAL A 18 -12.42 -1.00 -11.83
CA VAL A 18 -11.87 -0.14 -10.77
C VAL A 18 -10.38 -0.36 -10.60
N ASN A 19 -9.94 -1.56 -10.18
CA ASN A 19 -8.51 -1.78 -9.87
C ASN A 19 -7.60 -1.52 -11.08
N ARG A 20 -8.07 -1.83 -12.32
CA ARG A 20 -7.32 -1.49 -13.53
C ARG A 20 -7.14 0.02 -13.68
N ALA A 21 -8.18 0.83 -13.42
CA ALA A 21 -8.11 2.28 -13.52
C ALA A 21 -7.15 2.86 -12.46
N LEU A 22 -7.21 2.36 -11.23
CA LEU A 22 -6.32 2.78 -10.15
C LEU A 22 -4.86 2.42 -10.48
N ALA A 23 -4.60 1.17 -10.87
CA ALA A 23 -3.26 0.72 -11.24
C ALA A 23 -2.70 1.50 -12.45
N ALA A 24 -3.56 1.83 -13.44
CA ALA A 24 -3.16 2.65 -14.59
C ALA A 24 -2.77 4.07 -14.15
N GLN A 25 -3.55 4.70 -13.27
CA GLN A 25 -3.20 6.03 -12.75
C GLN A 25 -1.91 6.01 -11.92
N ALA A 26 -1.70 5.01 -11.08
CA ALA A 26 -0.46 4.88 -10.32
C ALA A 26 0.77 4.76 -11.23
N ARG A 27 0.67 4.01 -12.35
CA ARG A 27 1.76 3.83 -13.32
C ARG A 27 2.10 5.10 -14.13
N LEU A 28 1.21 6.11 -14.13
CA LEU A 28 1.47 7.41 -14.77
C LEU A 28 2.23 8.38 -13.86
N LEU A 29 2.36 8.08 -12.58
CA LEU A 29 3.06 8.91 -11.62
C LEU A 29 4.59 8.75 -11.77
N PRO A 30 5.38 9.76 -11.34
CA PRO A 30 6.83 9.68 -11.38
C PRO A 30 7.37 8.44 -10.66
N SER A 31 8.26 7.70 -11.30
CA SER A 31 8.82 6.43 -10.78
C SER A 31 9.65 6.61 -9.50
N GLU A 32 10.17 7.80 -9.26
CA GLU A 32 10.83 8.18 -8.02
C GLU A 32 9.84 8.42 -6.86
N ALA A 33 8.56 8.64 -7.16
CA ALA A 33 7.51 8.80 -6.15
C ALA A 33 6.77 7.48 -5.89
N VAL A 34 6.43 6.75 -6.97
CA VAL A 34 5.56 5.58 -6.89
C VAL A 34 6.11 4.43 -7.75
N GLU A 35 6.34 3.28 -7.13
CA GLU A 35 6.60 2.02 -7.82
C GLU A 35 5.33 1.16 -7.78
N VAL A 36 4.99 0.53 -8.92
CA VAL A 36 3.82 -0.35 -9.03
C VAL A 36 4.26 -1.76 -9.39
N ARG A 37 3.95 -2.70 -8.53
CA ARG A 37 4.22 -4.13 -8.72
C ARG A 37 2.90 -4.88 -8.86
N ASP A 38 2.69 -5.49 -10.01
CA ASP A 38 1.50 -6.31 -10.31
C ASP A 38 1.84 -7.77 -10.00
N LEU A 39 1.37 -8.26 -8.86
CA LEU A 39 1.77 -9.57 -8.35
C LEU A 39 1.36 -10.72 -9.30
N TYR A 40 0.17 -10.64 -9.92
CA TYR A 40 -0.26 -11.67 -10.85
C TYR A 40 0.48 -11.64 -12.20
N ALA A 41 1.03 -10.50 -12.58
CA ALA A 41 1.89 -10.39 -13.76
C ALA A 41 3.33 -10.83 -13.45
N LEU A 42 3.84 -10.55 -12.24
CA LEU A 42 5.18 -10.94 -11.81
C LEU A 42 5.28 -12.43 -11.48
N TYR A 43 4.24 -12.99 -10.88
CA TYR A 43 4.22 -14.35 -10.33
C TYR A 43 3.03 -15.17 -10.86
N PRO A 44 2.95 -15.40 -12.19
CA PRO A 44 1.82 -16.13 -12.78
C PRO A 44 1.77 -17.61 -12.36
N ASP A 45 2.89 -18.15 -11.92
CA ASP A 45 3.06 -19.50 -11.39
C ASP A 45 2.99 -19.60 -9.86
N TYR A 46 2.72 -18.45 -9.19
CA TYR A 46 2.69 -18.33 -7.73
C TYR A 46 4.04 -18.57 -7.02
N VAL A 47 5.15 -18.58 -7.76
CA VAL A 47 6.51 -18.67 -7.16
C VAL A 47 7.04 -17.25 -6.95
N ILE A 48 6.97 -16.77 -5.71
CA ILE A 48 7.32 -15.40 -5.35
C ILE A 48 8.85 -15.27 -5.14
N ASP A 49 9.45 -14.26 -5.78
CA ASP A 49 10.83 -13.86 -5.48
C ASP A 49 10.83 -13.01 -4.20
N ILE A 50 11.02 -13.69 -3.08
CA ILE A 50 10.96 -13.11 -1.73
C ILE A 50 12.01 -12.00 -1.57
N GLU A 51 13.23 -12.21 -2.08
CA GLU A 51 14.33 -11.24 -1.94
C GLU A 51 14.02 -9.96 -2.71
N ALA A 52 13.49 -10.06 -3.93
CA ALA A 52 13.08 -8.90 -4.73
C ALA A 52 11.94 -8.13 -4.07
N GLU A 53 10.94 -8.82 -3.50
CA GLU A 53 9.83 -8.20 -2.79
C GLU A 53 10.28 -7.50 -1.49
N GLN A 54 11.12 -8.16 -0.72
CA GLN A 54 11.70 -7.59 0.50
C GLN A 54 12.59 -6.38 0.20
N ALA A 55 13.36 -6.40 -0.88
CA ALA A 55 14.17 -5.27 -1.32
C ALA A 55 13.28 -4.06 -1.69
N ALA A 56 12.19 -4.27 -2.45
CA ALA A 56 11.24 -3.23 -2.78
C ALA A 56 10.56 -2.65 -1.52
N LEU A 57 10.12 -3.51 -0.60
CA LEU A 57 9.55 -3.09 0.69
C LEU A 57 10.52 -2.28 1.55
N ALA A 58 11.80 -2.67 1.57
CA ALA A 58 12.81 -1.98 2.37
C ALA A 58 12.98 -0.52 1.95
N LEU A 59 12.85 -0.23 0.65
CA LEU A 59 13.05 1.10 0.08
C LEU A 59 11.86 2.04 0.32
N ALA A 60 10.63 1.54 0.22
CA ALA A 60 9.42 2.35 0.34
C ALA A 60 9.14 2.77 1.80
N ARG A 61 8.55 3.95 1.98
CA ARG A 61 8.03 4.45 3.26
C ARG A 61 6.56 4.08 3.45
N THR A 62 5.81 4.03 2.36
CA THR A 62 4.40 3.62 2.37
C THR A 62 4.22 2.44 1.43
N VAL A 63 3.52 1.42 1.91
CA VAL A 63 3.10 0.25 1.12
C VAL A 63 1.61 0.32 0.92
N VAL A 64 1.16 0.17 -0.32
CA VAL A 64 -0.26 0.17 -0.69
C VAL A 64 -0.64 -1.23 -1.14
N TRP A 65 -1.67 -1.79 -0.52
CA TRP A 65 -2.29 -3.04 -0.96
C TRP A 65 -3.52 -2.71 -1.79
N LEU A 66 -3.41 -2.85 -3.11
CA LEU A 66 -4.48 -2.56 -4.08
C LEU A 66 -5.06 -3.87 -4.62
N HIS A 67 -6.29 -4.21 -4.20
CA HIS A 67 -6.92 -5.46 -4.62
C HIS A 67 -8.46 -5.43 -4.53
N PRO A 68 -9.19 -6.32 -5.22
CA PRO A 68 -10.60 -6.54 -4.96
C PRO A 68 -10.78 -7.33 -3.66
N VAL A 69 -11.88 -7.09 -2.96
CA VAL A 69 -12.28 -7.97 -1.87
C VAL A 69 -12.83 -9.27 -2.45
N GLN A 70 -12.18 -10.38 -2.12
CA GLN A 70 -12.61 -11.73 -2.45
C GLN A 70 -12.86 -12.51 -1.17
N TRP A 71 -14.07 -13.05 -1.03
CA TRP A 71 -14.47 -13.76 0.18
C TRP A 71 -14.14 -12.99 1.47
N TYR A 72 -14.49 -11.69 1.47
CA TYR A 72 -14.30 -10.75 2.60
C TYR A 72 -12.83 -10.49 3.00
N SER A 73 -11.88 -10.89 2.16
CA SER A 73 -10.44 -10.77 2.38
C SER A 73 -9.70 -10.42 1.08
N MET A 74 -8.40 -10.69 1.05
CA MET A 74 -7.52 -10.47 -0.09
C MET A 74 -7.54 -11.66 -1.07
N PRO A 75 -7.15 -11.46 -2.35
CA PRO A 75 -6.95 -12.53 -3.31
C PRO A 75 -5.85 -13.52 -2.88
N ALA A 76 -5.92 -14.76 -3.40
CA ALA A 76 -5.06 -15.85 -2.99
C ALA A 76 -3.57 -15.54 -3.10
N LEU A 77 -3.12 -14.96 -4.23
CA LEU A 77 -1.70 -14.61 -4.42
C LEU A 77 -1.26 -13.50 -3.46
N MET A 78 -2.15 -12.54 -3.12
CA MET A 78 -1.81 -11.53 -2.11
C MET A 78 -1.63 -12.17 -0.73
N LYS A 79 -2.47 -13.14 -0.38
CA LYS A 79 -2.32 -13.86 0.90
C LYS A 79 -1.02 -14.67 0.93
N LEU A 80 -0.70 -15.38 -0.15
CA LEU A 80 0.57 -16.09 -0.29
C LEU A 80 1.75 -15.13 -0.17
N TRP A 81 1.67 -13.96 -0.83
CA TRP A 81 2.70 -12.93 -0.75
C TRP A 81 2.92 -12.45 0.70
N VAL A 82 1.83 -12.23 1.45
CA VAL A 82 1.93 -11.86 2.88
C VAL A 82 2.63 -12.95 3.69
N ASP A 83 2.27 -14.22 3.47
CA ASP A 83 2.81 -15.36 4.22
C ASP A 83 4.29 -15.59 3.94
N GLU A 84 4.73 -15.43 2.69
CA GLU A 84 6.10 -15.72 2.27
C GLU A 84 7.05 -14.53 2.51
N VAL A 85 6.61 -13.31 2.15
CA VAL A 85 7.47 -12.12 2.14
C VAL A 85 7.63 -11.53 3.53
N LEU A 86 6.56 -11.51 4.35
CA LEU A 86 6.62 -11.00 5.71
C LEU A 86 7.21 -12.03 6.68
N ALA A 87 8.42 -12.47 6.40
CA ALA A 87 9.08 -13.57 7.08
C ALA A 87 9.45 -13.26 8.54
N PHE A 88 9.46 -14.31 9.40
CA PHE A 88 9.95 -14.24 10.76
C PHE A 88 11.41 -13.79 10.81
N ARG A 89 11.78 -12.93 11.75
CA ARG A 89 13.09 -12.27 11.91
C ARG A 89 13.43 -11.21 10.85
N TRP A 90 12.60 -11.05 9.82
CA TRP A 90 12.74 -9.95 8.89
C TRP A 90 11.65 -8.90 9.12
N ALA A 91 10.37 -9.27 9.03
CA ALA A 91 9.23 -8.37 9.24
C ALA A 91 8.82 -8.28 10.71
N TYR A 92 8.90 -9.39 11.45
CA TYR A 92 8.44 -9.48 12.84
C TYR A 92 9.29 -10.46 13.66
N GLY A 93 9.04 -10.51 14.99
CA GLY A 93 9.79 -11.34 15.91
C GLY A 93 11.16 -10.75 16.30
N PRO A 94 12.03 -11.52 16.97
CA PRO A 94 13.33 -11.03 17.43
C PRO A 94 14.21 -10.54 16.28
N GLY A 95 14.53 -9.24 16.26
CA GLY A 95 15.33 -8.60 15.21
C GLY A 95 14.57 -8.23 13.92
N GLY A 96 13.34 -8.71 13.72
CA GLY A 96 12.51 -8.41 12.55
C GLY A 96 11.89 -7.03 12.65
N ARG A 97 12.50 -6.03 12.03
CA ARG A 97 12.09 -4.61 12.07
C ARG A 97 12.15 -3.92 10.71
N ALA A 98 12.23 -4.66 9.62
CA ALA A 98 12.42 -4.11 8.28
C ALA A 98 11.30 -3.14 7.86
N LEU A 99 10.10 -3.31 8.42
CA LEU A 99 8.91 -2.52 8.11
C LEU A 99 8.53 -1.52 9.23
N ALA A 100 9.27 -1.51 10.33
CA ALA A 100 8.95 -0.65 11.47
C ALA A 100 8.96 0.84 11.08
N GLY A 101 7.89 1.57 11.47
CA GLY A 101 7.72 2.99 11.21
C GLY A 101 7.21 3.34 9.79
N LYS A 102 7.01 2.35 8.92
CA LYS A 102 6.38 2.54 7.61
C LYS A 102 4.86 2.63 7.74
N CYS A 103 4.18 2.99 6.64
CA CYS A 103 2.72 3.00 6.56
C CYS A 103 2.20 1.87 5.68
N LEU A 104 1.06 1.27 6.06
CA LEU A 104 0.26 0.41 5.19
C LEU A 104 -1.05 1.10 4.85
N TRP A 105 -1.32 1.27 3.56
CA TRP A 105 -2.58 1.80 3.05
C TRP A 105 -3.33 0.74 2.26
N LEU A 106 -4.52 0.38 2.74
CA LEU A 106 -5.40 -0.57 2.08
C LEU A 106 -6.32 0.16 1.09
N VAL A 107 -6.27 -0.22 -0.17
CA VAL A 107 -7.10 0.32 -1.26
C VAL A 107 -7.83 -0.83 -1.92
N VAL A 108 -9.14 -0.89 -1.73
CA VAL A 108 -9.92 -2.06 -2.16
C VAL A 108 -11.18 -1.70 -2.93
N SER A 109 -11.61 -2.63 -3.77
CA SER A 109 -12.93 -2.58 -4.39
C SER A 109 -13.79 -3.76 -3.95
N THR A 110 -15.09 -3.53 -3.80
CA THR A 110 -16.08 -4.56 -3.45
C THR A 110 -17.11 -4.73 -4.56
N GLY A 111 -17.61 -5.96 -4.73
CA GLY A 111 -18.77 -6.22 -5.59
C GLY A 111 -20.08 -5.73 -4.97
N GLY A 112 -20.18 -5.79 -3.63
CA GLY A 112 -21.33 -5.31 -2.87
C GLY A 112 -21.35 -3.79 -2.75
N THR A 113 -22.55 -3.22 -2.66
CA THR A 113 -22.75 -1.78 -2.40
C THR A 113 -22.42 -1.44 -0.94
N GLU A 114 -22.22 -0.18 -0.62
CA GLU A 114 -22.00 0.28 0.75
C GLU A 114 -23.16 -0.14 1.69
N THR A 115 -24.39 -0.07 1.20
CA THR A 115 -25.57 -0.50 1.96
C THR A 115 -25.58 -2.00 2.26
N SER A 116 -24.91 -2.83 1.44
CA SER A 116 -24.79 -4.26 1.72
C SER A 116 -23.85 -4.56 2.90
N TYR A 117 -22.92 -3.62 3.21
CA TYR A 117 -22.00 -3.70 4.36
C TYR A 117 -22.54 -2.90 5.56
N GLN A 118 -23.76 -3.18 5.94
CA GLN A 118 -24.42 -2.64 7.13
C GLN A 118 -25.06 -3.79 7.92
N GLU A 119 -25.40 -3.57 9.19
CA GLU A 119 -26.02 -4.59 10.04
C GLU A 119 -27.32 -5.15 9.45
N VAL A 120 -28.09 -4.28 8.77
CA VAL A 120 -29.33 -4.65 8.08
C VAL A 120 -29.12 -5.02 6.60
N GLY A 121 -27.88 -4.90 6.09
CA GLY A 121 -27.52 -5.26 4.73
C GLY A 121 -27.33 -6.76 4.52
N SER A 122 -27.12 -7.17 3.26
CA SER A 122 -26.95 -8.60 2.91
C SER A 122 -25.72 -9.23 3.56
N ASN A 123 -24.66 -8.47 3.81
CA ASN A 123 -23.45 -8.95 4.50
C ASN A 123 -23.59 -8.95 6.03
N ARG A 124 -24.60 -8.27 6.59
CA ARG A 124 -24.91 -8.21 8.03
C ARG A 124 -23.80 -7.67 8.95
N HIS A 125 -22.73 -7.16 8.35
CA HIS A 125 -21.60 -6.59 9.06
C HIS A 125 -21.14 -5.32 8.34
N PRO A 126 -20.80 -4.25 9.07
CA PRO A 126 -20.13 -3.09 8.48
C PRO A 126 -18.77 -3.50 7.90
N PHE A 127 -18.32 -2.81 6.87
CA PHE A 127 -17.05 -3.14 6.20
C PHE A 127 -15.86 -3.14 7.18
N ALA A 128 -15.89 -2.25 8.16
CA ALA A 128 -14.87 -2.18 9.21
C ALA A 128 -14.68 -3.51 9.97
N SER A 129 -15.68 -4.37 10.04
CA SER A 129 -15.58 -5.69 10.69
C SER A 129 -14.66 -6.67 9.93
N PHE A 130 -14.31 -6.38 8.70
CA PHE A 130 -13.41 -7.21 7.87
C PHE A 130 -11.97 -6.66 7.85
N LEU A 131 -11.71 -5.54 8.53
CA LEU A 131 -10.39 -4.91 8.57
C LEU A 131 -9.42 -5.44 9.65
N PRO A 132 -9.85 -6.09 10.74
CA PRO A 132 -8.97 -6.46 11.85
C PRO A 132 -7.74 -7.28 11.42
N ALA A 133 -7.87 -8.19 10.45
CA ALA A 133 -6.73 -8.96 9.95
C ALA A 133 -5.67 -8.09 9.27
N TYR A 134 -6.07 -7.05 8.54
CA TYR A 134 -5.17 -6.11 7.88
C TYR A 134 -4.47 -5.20 8.89
N SER A 135 -5.23 -4.60 9.79
CA SER A 135 -4.69 -3.71 10.82
C SER A 135 -3.77 -4.47 11.79
N GLN A 136 -4.14 -5.69 12.19
CA GLN A 136 -3.31 -6.51 13.06
C GLN A 136 -2.01 -6.97 12.36
N THR A 137 -2.04 -7.26 11.06
CA THR A 137 -0.83 -7.55 10.28
C THR A 137 0.09 -6.33 10.27
N ALA A 138 -0.44 -5.15 9.99
CA ALA A 138 0.35 -3.90 10.01
C ALA A 138 0.99 -3.67 11.39
N GLU A 139 0.21 -3.80 12.45
CA GLU A 139 0.69 -3.62 13.83
C GLU A 139 1.79 -4.62 14.19
N LEU A 140 1.62 -5.90 13.85
CA LEU A 140 2.60 -6.95 14.14
C LEU A 140 3.97 -6.66 13.50
N VAL A 141 3.98 -6.12 12.28
CA VAL A 141 5.22 -5.78 11.57
C VAL A 141 5.70 -4.35 11.84
N GLY A 142 5.05 -3.62 12.76
CA GLY A 142 5.42 -2.28 13.20
C GLY A 142 5.06 -1.16 12.22
N MET A 143 4.11 -1.40 11.31
CA MET A 143 3.59 -0.39 10.38
C MET A 143 2.39 0.33 10.97
N ARG A 144 2.20 1.59 10.59
CA ARG A 144 0.97 2.34 10.84
C ARG A 144 -0.06 2.01 9.77
N PHE A 145 -1.20 1.47 10.16
CA PHE A 145 -2.33 1.23 9.28
C PHE A 145 -3.06 2.56 9.01
N LEU A 146 -3.18 2.94 7.75
CA LEU A 146 -3.90 4.15 7.32
C LEU A 146 -5.37 3.85 7.08
N ASP A 147 -6.22 4.88 7.15
CA ASP A 147 -7.64 4.75 6.84
C ASP A 147 -7.81 4.18 5.42
N PRO A 148 -8.53 3.06 5.25
CA PRO A 148 -8.63 2.39 3.97
C PRO A 148 -9.46 3.19 2.96
N GLN A 149 -9.10 3.10 1.68
CA GLN A 149 -9.91 3.61 0.59
C GLN A 149 -10.72 2.45 -0.01
N VAL A 150 -12.04 2.56 0.04
CA VAL A 150 -12.95 1.50 -0.42
C VAL A 150 -13.81 2.00 -1.55
N PHE A 151 -13.83 1.28 -2.68
CA PHE A 151 -14.78 1.48 -3.76
C PHE A 151 -15.87 0.41 -3.71
N TYR A 152 -17.08 0.81 -3.35
CA TYR A 152 -18.22 -0.10 -3.26
C TYR A 152 -18.94 -0.26 -4.60
N GLY A 153 -19.51 -1.45 -4.85
CA GLY A 153 -20.36 -1.71 -6.01
C GLY A 153 -19.63 -1.72 -7.36
N ALA A 154 -18.38 -2.17 -7.42
CA ALA A 154 -17.50 -2.12 -8.58
C ALA A 154 -18.11 -2.71 -9.87
N HIS A 155 -19.04 -3.66 -9.77
CA HIS A 155 -19.69 -4.27 -10.94
C HIS A 155 -20.67 -3.34 -11.66
N LYS A 156 -21.25 -2.36 -10.91
CA LYS A 156 -22.25 -1.41 -11.43
C LYS A 156 -21.72 0.02 -11.52
N ALA A 157 -20.43 0.21 -11.24
CA ALA A 157 -19.81 1.53 -11.20
C ALA A 157 -19.95 2.27 -12.53
N GLU A 158 -20.33 3.53 -12.47
CA GLU A 158 -20.33 4.42 -13.62
C GLU A 158 -18.92 4.88 -13.97
N ALA A 159 -18.67 5.20 -15.24
CA ALA A 159 -17.34 5.55 -15.71
C ALA A 159 -16.77 6.81 -15.02
N HIS A 160 -17.62 7.76 -14.67
CA HIS A 160 -17.19 8.98 -13.97
C HIS A 160 -16.79 8.69 -12.53
N GLU A 161 -17.55 7.85 -11.80
CA GLU A 161 -17.22 7.46 -10.42
C GLU A 161 -15.84 6.78 -10.35
N VAL A 162 -15.57 5.88 -11.31
CA VAL A 162 -14.27 5.21 -11.40
C VAL A 162 -13.14 6.20 -11.69
N ARG A 163 -13.36 7.18 -12.59
CA ARG A 163 -12.35 8.21 -12.90
C ARG A 163 -12.06 9.09 -11.70
N ASP A 164 -13.11 9.57 -11.02
CA ASP A 164 -12.97 10.47 -9.87
C ASP A 164 -12.24 9.76 -8.72
N HIS A 165 -12.60 8.50 -8.46
CA HIS A 165 -11.94 7.66 -7.46
C HIS A 165 -10.46 7.38 -7.80
N ALA A 166 -10.16 7.10 -9.07
CA ALA A 166 -8.79 6.88 -9.53
C ALA A 166 -7.96 8.16 -9.47
N HIS A 167 -8.56 9.32 -9.73
CA HIS A 167 -7.90 10.61 -9.58
C HIS A 167 -7.59 10.91 -8.10
N ALA A 168 -8.56 10.73 -7.21
CA ALA A 168 -8.35 10.89 -5.77
C ALA A 168 -7.26 9.95 -5.23
N PHE A 169 -7.23 8.71 -5.71
CA PHE A 169 -6.18 7.74 -5.40
C PHE A 169 -4.79 8.25 -5.80
N ALA A 170 -4.64 8.71 -7.05
CA ALA A 170 -3.37 9.24 -7.56
C ALA A 170 -2.89 10.47 -6.76
N GLN A 171 -3.81 11.38 -6.41
CA GLN A 171 -3.49 12.54 -5.57
C GLN A 171 -3.01 12.11 -4.18
N ARG A 172 -3.65 11.11 -3.58
CA ARG A 172 -3.22 10.61 -2.27
C ARG A 172 -1.85 9.91 -2.32
N LEU A 173 -1.54 9.18 -3.40
CA LEU A 173 -0.20 8.61 -3.62
C LEU A 173 0.89 9.69 -3.64
N LEU A 174 0.65 10.79 -4.37
CA LEU A 174 1.59 11.92 -4.43
C LEU A 174 1.74 12.62 -3.07
N ALA A 175 0.64 12.78 -2.33
CA ALA A 175 0.69 13.33 -0.98
C ALA A 175 1.53 12.45 -0.03
N LEU A 176 1.32 11.13 -0.05
CA LEU A 176 2.09 10.17 0.74
C LEU A 176 3.59 10.18 0.37
N ALA A 177 3.92 10.31 -0.90
CA ALA A 177 5.30 10.45 -1.34
C ALA A 177 5.93 11.77 -0.85
N ALA A 178 5.18 12.87 -0.87
CA ALA A 178 5.65 14.16 -0.34
C ALA A 178 5.83 14.12 1.18
N GLU A 179 4.90 13.52 1.93
CA GLU A 179 5.00 13.29 3.37
C GLU A 179 6.28 12.50 3.71
N ALA A 180 6.54 11.40 2.97
CA ALA A 180 7.73 10.56 3.16
C ALA A 180 9.05 11.33 2.97
N ARG A 181 9.10 12.22 1.97
CA ARG A 181 10.28 13.07 1.71
C ARG A 181 10.47 14.12 2.79
N ALA A 182 9.40 14.75 3.24
CA ALA A 182 9.45 15.73 4.32
C ALA A 182 9.98 15.10 5.62
N ASP A 183 9.50 13.91 5.98
CA ASP A 183 9.97 13.17 7.15
C ASP A 183 11.45 12.79 7.02
N ALA A 184 11.91 12.42 5.84
CA ALA A 184 13.31 12.10 5.58
C ALA A 184 14.23 13.32 5.74
N VAL A 185 13.79 14.49 5.31
CA VAL A 185 14.54 15.77 5.49
C VAL A 185 14.58 16.15 6.97
N ALA A 186 13.46 16.03 7.69
CA ALA A 186 13.38 16.36 9.11
C ALA A 186 14.22 15.41 10.00
N ALA A 187 14.44 14.16 9.54
CA ALA A 187 15.26 13.18 10.25
C ALA A 187 16.78 13.34 10.02
N GLN A 188 17.22 14.21 9.11
CA GLN A 188 18.65 14.53 8.93
C GLN A 188 19.09 15.55 10.00
N PRO A 189 20.04 15.21 10.91
CA PRO A 189 20.56 16.20 11.85
C PRO A 189 21.28 17.30 11.06
N GLU A 190 21.11 18.57 11.48
CA GLU A 190 21.87 19.72 10.98
C GLU A 190 23.38 19.46 11.15
N VAL A 191 24.02 18.90 10.15
CA VAL A 191 25.48 18.87 10.03
C VAL A 191 25.90 20.07 9.18
N ALA A 192 25.94 21.24 9.77
CA ALA A 192 26.74 22.36 9.27
C ALA A 192 26.58 23.66 10.11
N ALA A 193 27.17 23.74 11.24
CA ALA A 193 27.38 25.05 11.89
C ALA A 193 28.65 25.12 12.79
N ASP A 194 29.69 24.29 12.58
CA ASP A 194 30.90 24.36 13.41
C ASP A 194 32.25 24.49 12.66
N GLU A 195 32.25 24.89 11.40
CA GLU A 195 33.51 25.14 10.67
C GLU A 195 33.89 26.64 10.54
N ARG A 196 33.30 27.55 11.28
CA ARG A 196 33.64 28.99 11.23
C ARG A 196 34.11 29.57 12.55
N ARG A 197 34.82 28.79 13.35
CA ARG A 197 35.41 29.31 14.62
C ARG A 197 36.86 28.88 14.88
N VAL A 198 37.66 28.78 13.83
CA VAL A 198 39.12 28.69 14.03
C VAL A 198 39.80 29.46 12.90
N THR A 199 39.91 30.76 13.01
CA THR A 199 41.00 31.59 12.47
C THR A 199 40.76 33.04 12.85
N THR A 200 41.13 33.42 14.05
CA THR A 200 41.68 34.75 14.39
C THR A 200 42.25 34.66 15.79
N ASP A 201 43.53 34.34 15.84
CA ASP A 201 44.47 34.82 16.85
C ASP A 201 45.86 34.50 16.29
N ASP A 202 46.44 35.54 15.70
CA ASP A 202 47.84 35.99 15.80
C ASP A 202 47.96 37.36 15.15
#